data_935fcfa73b8e982ad8ed8ea8b3f9872a
#
_entry.id   935fcfa73b8e982ad8ed8ea8b3f9872a
#
_cell.length_a   1.000
_cell.length_b   1.000
_cell.length_c   1.000
_cell.angle_alpha   90.00
_cell.angle_beta   90.00
_cell.angle_gamma   90.00
#
_symmetry.space_group_name_H-M   'P 1'
#
loop_
_entity.id
_entity.type
_entity.pdbx_description
1 polymer ?
#
loop_
_entity_poly.entity_id
_entity_poly.type
_entity_poly.pdbx_seq_one_letter_code
_entity_poly.pdbx_strand_id
1 'polypeptide(L)'
;MAPGKLMLIAGNWKMFKGPAETAEFCRGLADALASAAPARTPGLDVVVCPPFAALREAVDSGLTTYAQNVHWAREGAFTGEVAAEMLLELGVQGAIVGHSERRQLFGETDETTARRAERALEAGLAVIACVGELEEERERGETEEVLRRQVSVLPQHERLVVAYEPVWAIGTGKTATPVVAQEAHAFVKSLLETPVLYGGSVKPENAEELLAQPDVDGALVGGASLDVDSFSAICRTAALTRS
;
A
#
# COMPACT_ATOMS: atom_id res chain seq x y z
N MET A 1 -10.74 16.22 -21.77
CA MET A 1 -10.83 15.85 -20.35
C MET A 1 -9.46 15.28 -19.97
N ALA A 2 -8.80 15.81 -18.94
CA ALA A 2 -7.59 15.20 -18.41
C ALA A 2 -7.90 13.74 -18.01
N PRO A 3 -6.99 12.77 -18.23
CA PRO A 3 -7.21 11.41 -17.75
C PRO A 3 -7.42 11.49 -16.24
N GLY A 4 -8.53 10.91 -15.77
CA GLY A 4 -8.87 10.90 -14.35
C GLY A 4 -7.69 10.31 -13.57
N LYS A 5 -7.31 10.98 -12.48
CA LYS A 5 -6.23 10.57 -11.58
C LYS A 5 -6.49 9.14 -11.08
N LEU A 6 -5.58 8.19 -11.28
CA LEU A 6 -5.68 6.80 -10.82
C LEU A 6 -5.77 6.78 -9.28
N MET A 7 -6.70 6.00 -8.72
CA MET A 7 -6.80 5.75 -7.29
C MET A 7 -6.46 4.30 -6.99
N LEU A 8 -5.56 4.08 -6.04
CA LEU A 8 -5.13 2.74 -5.64
C LEU A 8 -5.59 2.45 -4.20
N ILE A 9 -6.41 1.41 -4.01
CA ILE A 9 -6.78 0.91 -2.68
C ILE A 9 -6.14 -0.45 -2.47
N ALA A 10 -5.13 -0.49 -1.60
CA ALA A 10 -4.36 -1.69 -1.29
C ALA A 10 -4.68 -2.19 0.12
N GLY A 11 -5.11 -3.44 0.26
CA GLY A 11 -5.40 -4.10 1.53
C GLY A 11 -4.20 -4.88 2.04
N ASN A 12 -3.45 -4.31 2.99
CA ASN A 12 -2.35 -5.00 3.66
C ASN A 12 -2.87 -5.85 4.82
N TRP A 13 -2.93 -7.17 4.61
CA TRP A 13 -3.45 -8.08 5.64
C TRP A 13 -2.46 -8.41 6.74
N LYS A 14 -1.21 -7.93 6.62
CA LYS A 14 -0.17 -8.22 7.61
C LYS A 14 -0.08 -9.73 7.86
N MET A 15 0.04 -10.20 9.10
CA MET A 15 0.13 -11.62 9.45
C MET A 15 -1.25 -12.21 9.80
N PHE A 16 -2.24 -11.99 8.92
CA PHE A 16 -3.58 -12.55 9.05
C PHE A 16 -3.98 -13.32 7.79
N LYS A 17 -4.92 -14.23 7.93
CA LYS A 17 -5.51 -15.09 6.89
C LYS A 17 -4.50 -16.10 6.29
N GLY A 18 -4.74 -17.35 6.59
CA GLY A 18 -4.10 -18.47 5.90
C GLY A 18 -4.73 -18.73 4.53
N PRO A 19 -4.24 -19.75 3.78
CA PRO A 19 -4.72 -20.04 2.42
C PRO A 19 -6.24 -20.18 2.29
N ALA A 20 -6.88 -20.97 3.17
CA ALA A 20 -8.32 -21.19 3.11
C ALA A 20 -9.15 -19.93 3.32
N GLU A 21 -8.79 -19.12 4.34
CA GLU A 21 -9.45 -17.84 4.63
C GLU A 21 -9.22 -16.82 3.49
N THR A 22 -8.04 -16.86 2.85
CA THR A 22 -7.72 -16.04 1.70
C THR A 22 -8.62 -16.36 0.52
N ALA A 23 -8.79 -17.63 0.17
CA ALA A 23 -9.67 -18.06 -0.91
C ALA A 23 -11.13 -17.67 -0.66
N GLU A 24 -11.60 -17.76 0.58
CA GLU A 24 -12.96 -17.34 0.96
C GLU A 24 -13.12 -15.82 0.86
N PHE A 25 -12.19 -15.06 1.45
CA PHE A 25 -12.20 -13.60 1.42
C PHE A 25 -12.17 -13.06 -0.01
N CYS A 26 -11.27 -13.58 -0.86
CA CYS A 26 -11.13 -13.09 -2.24
C CYS A 26 -12.39 -13.33 -3.07
N ARG A 27 -13.08 -14.46 -2.89
CA ARG A 27 -14.39 -14.70 -3.51
C ARG A 27 -15.41 -13.68 -3.05
N GLY A 28 -15.56 -13.49 -1.73
CA GLY A 28 -16.51 -12.53 -1.17
C GLY A 28 -16.23 -11.09 -1.63
N LEU A 29 -14.94 -10.71 -1.70
CA LEU A 29 -14.56 -9.38 -2.21
C LEU A 29 -14.89 -9.22 -3.70
N ALA A 30 -14.58 -10.21 -4.53
CA ALA A 30 -14.92 -10.18 -5.95
C ALA A 30 -16.41 -10.03 -6.18
N ASP A 31 -17.26 -10.78 -5.44
CA ASP A 31 -18.71 -10.70 -5.50
C ASP A 31 -19.21 -9.31 -5.02
N ALA A 32 -18.67 -8.79 -3.94
CA ALA A 32 -19.02 -7.48 -3.39
C ALA A 32 -18.66 -6.32 -4.33
N LEU A 33 -17.52 -6.41 -5.02
CA LEU A 33 -17.12 -5.42 -6.02
C LEU A 33 -17.94 -5.52 -7.32
N ALA A 34 -18.29 -6.71 -7.76
CA ALA A 34 -19.09 -6.93 -8.95
C ALA A 34 -20.56 -6.45 -8.78
N SER A 35 -21.10 -6.58 -7.57
CA SER A 35 -22.49 -6.19 -7.28
C SER A 35 -22.71 -4.68 -7.11
N ALA A 36 -21.64 -3.91 -6.87
CA ALA A 36 -21.75 -2.52 -6.40
C ALA A 36 -21.63 -1.44 -7.50
N ALA A 37 -21.14 -1.78 -8.71
CA ALA A 37 -20.97 -0.81 -9.80
C ALA A 37 -20.68 -1.53 -11.13
N PRO A 38 -20.67 -0.83 -12.29
CA PRO A 38 -20.21 -1.44 -13.53
C PRO A 38 -18.82 -2.04 -13.29
N ALA A 39 -18.62 -3.25 -13.75
CA ALA A 39 -17.58 -4.23 -13.43
C ALA A 39 -16.09 -3.76 -13.47
N ARG A 40 -15.82 -2.52 -13.72
CA ARG A 40 -14.56 -1.77 -13.54
C ARG A 40 -14.91 -0.29 -13.49
N THR A 41 -14.72 0.35 -12.35
CA THR A 41 -14.73 1.80 -12.30
C THR A 41 -13.42 2.28 -12.94
N PRO A 42 -13.45 2.97 -14.08
CA PRO A 42 -12.23 3.51 -14.68
C PRO A 42 -11.51 4.40 -13.68
N GLY A 43 -10.22 4.14 -13.45
CA GLY A 43 -9.42 4.94 -12.53
C GLY A 43 -9.38 4.45 -11.07
N LEU A 44 -9.92 3.26 -10.76
CA LEU A 44 -9.75 2.62 -9.45
C LEU A 44 -9.05 1.26 -9.61
N ASP A 45 -7.91 1.10 -8.94
CA ASP A 45 -7.23 -0.18 -8.77
C ASP A 45 -7.42 -0.69 -7.35
N VAL A 46 -7.88 -1.94 -7.21
CA VAL A 46 -8.02 -2.63 -5.93
C VAL A 46 -7.00 -3.75 -5.86
N VAL A 47 -6.19 -3.75 -4.79
CA VAL A 47 -5.09 -4.69 -4.59
C VAL A 47 -5.25 -5.38 -3.24
N VAL A 48 -4.98 -6.67 -3.19
CA VAL A 48 -4.85 -7.43 -1.94
C VAL A 48 -3.39 -7.80 -1.69
N CYS A 49 -2.94 -7.66 -0.44
CA CYS A 49 -1.59 -7.97 -0.03
C CYS A 49 -1.62 -9.03 1.10
N PRO A 50 -1.81 -10.32 0.78
CA PRO A 50 -1.84 -11.40 1.75
C PRO A 50 -0.41 -11.77 2.21
N PRO A 51 -0.24 -12.54 3.31
CA PRO A 51 1.04 -13.13 3.65
C PRO A 51 1.54 -14.07 2.57
N PHE A 52 2.87 -14.30 2.50
CA PHE A 52 3.50 -15.12 1.46
C PHE A 52 2.86 -16.51 1.31
N ALA A 53 2.46 -17.13 2.43
CA ALA A 53 1.84 -18.46 2.45
C ALA A 53 0.48 -18.55 1.73
N ALA A 54 -0.14 -17.40 1.44
CA ALA A 54 -1.49 -17.32 0.85
C ALA A 54 -1.52 -16.54 -0.48
N LEU A 55 -0.35 -16.23 -1.05
CA LEU A 55 -0.26 -15.52 -2.34
C LEU A 55 -0.91 -16.30 -3.49
N ARG A 56 -0.73 -17.62 -3.53
CA ARG A 56 -1.29 -18.47 -4.60
C ARG A 56 -2.81 -18.34 -4.66
N GLU A 57 -3.48 -18.44 -3.53
CA GLU A 57 -4.94 -18.36 -3.44
C GLU A 57 -5.48 -16.99 -3.85
N ALA A 58 -4.76 -15.92 -3.50
CA ALA A 58 -5.13 -14.58 -3.92
C ALA A 58 -4.95 -14.39 -5.43
N VAL A 59 -3.84 -14.84 -6.01
CA VAL A 59 -3.60 -14.79 -7.46
C VAL A 59 -4.63 -15.62 -8.22
N ASP A 60 -4.91 -16.84 -7.78
CA ASP A 60 -5.87 -17.75 -8.44
C ASP A 60 -7.32 -17.22 -8.39
N SER A 61 -7.63 -16.28 -7.48
CA SER A 61 -8.92 -15.59 -7.44
C SER A 61 -9.11 -14.55 -8.55
N GLY A 62 -8.04 -14.16 -9.26
CA GLY A 62 -8.04 -13.13 -10.28
C GLY A 62 -7.96 -11.70 -9.76
N LEU A 63 -7.86 -11.48 -8.44
CA LEU A 63 -7.61 -10.16 -7.86
C LEU A 63 -6.16 -9.73 -8.06
N THR A 64 -5.93 -8.44 -8.28
CA THR A 64 -4.58 -7.87 -8.30
C THR A 64 -3.92 -8.11 -6.94
N THR A 65 -2.79 -8.82 -6.95
CA THR A 65 -2.14 -9.31 -5.74
C THR A 65 -0.72 -8.76 -5.63
N TYR A 66 -0.40 -8.15 -4.49
CA TYR A 66 0.95 -7.71 -4.16
C TYR A 66 1.48 -8.49 -2.95
N ALA A 67 2.79 -8.73 -2.94
CA ALA A 67 3.46 -9.29 -1.77
C ALA A 67 3.69 -8.24 -0.69
N GLN A 68 3.78 -8.66 0.58
CA GLN A 68 4.03 -7.75 1.71
C GLN A 68 5.51 -7.38 1.86
N ASN A 69 6.40 -8.00 1.10
CA ASN A 69 7.83 -7.72 1.02
C ASN A 69 8.46 -8.43 -0.17
N VAL A 70 9.72 -8.09 -0.49
CA VAL A 70 10.55 -8.73 -1.51
C VAL A 70 12.02 -8.56 -1.15
N HIS A 71 12.88 -9.53 -1.49
CA HIS A 71 14.32 -9.39 -1.29
C HIS A 71 15.00 -8.70 -2.50
N TRP A 72 16.11 -7.99 -2.26
CA TRP A 72 16.86 -7.28 -3.31
C TRP A 72 17.80 -8.17 -4.15
N ALA A 73 18.11 -9.39 -3.70
CA ALA A 73 18.87 -10.35 -4.49
C ALA A 73 17.96 -11.20 -5.36
N ARG A 74 18.47 -11.61 -6.51
CA ARG A 74 17.77 -12.52 -7.43
C ARG A 74 17.62 -13.91 -6.86
N GLU A 75 18.69 -14.37 -6.23
CA GLU A 75 18.84 -15.70 -5.60
C GLU A 75 20.00 -15.67 -4.62
N GLY A 76 20.15 -16.68 -3.80
CA GLY A 76 21.32 -16.83 -2.93
C GLY A 76 21.01 -17.44 -1.58
N ALA A 77 21.99 -17.38 -0.68
CA ALA A 77 21.92 -17.91 0.67
C ALA A 77 21.21 -16.93 1.62
N PHE A 78 19.93 -16.73 1.40
CA PHE A 78 19.05 -15.83 2.15
C PHE A 78 17.84 -16.60 2.69
N THR A 79 18.08 -17.53 3.60
CA THR A 79 17.04 -18.43 4.12
C THR A 79 15.82 -17.66 4.65
N GLY A 80 14.64 -17.95 4.07
CA GLY A 80 13.37 -17.32 4.44
C GLY A 80 12.97 -16.10 3.60
N GLU A 81 13.87 -15.56 2.76
CA GLU A 81 13.57 -14.46 1.85
C GLU A 81 12.95 -14.94 0.53
N VAL A 82 12.21 -14.05 -0.13
CA VAL A 82 11.53 -14.29 -1.40
C VAL A 82 12.02 -13.29 -2.44
N ALA A 83 12.53 -13.79 -3.56
CA ALA A 83 13.01 -12.97 -4.67
C ALA A 83 11.85 -12.47 -5.56
N ALA A 84 12.08 -11.36 -6.28
CA ALA A 84 11.10 -10.78 -7.19
C ALA A 84 10.68 -11.75 -8.30
N GLU A 85 11.63 -12.55 -8.82
CA GLU A 85 11.38 -13.55 -9.84
C GLU A 85 10.41 -14.64 -9.37
N MET A 86 10.51 -15.08 -8.11
CA MET A 86 9.60 -16.07 -7.52
C MET A 86 8.18 -15.50 -7.42
N LEU A 87 8.05 -14.22 -7.10
CA LEU A 87 6.76 -13.53 -7.03
C LEU A 87 6.12 -13.41 -8.43
N LEU A 88 6.91 -13.05 -9.44
CA LEU A 88 6.44 -12.95 -10.83
C LEU A 88 6.00 -14.32 -11.39
N GLU A 89 6.76 -15.37 -11.12
CA GLU A 89 6.40 -16.74 -11.52
C GLU A 89 5.08 -17.18 -10.88
N LEU A 90 4.82 -16.74 -9.66
CA LEU A 90 3.56 -16.98 -8.96
C LEU A 90 2.38 -16.19 -9.55
N GLY A 91 2.63 -15.12 -10.32
CA GLY A 91 1.61 -14.21 -10.87
C GLY A 91 1.35 -12.96 -10.01
N VAL A 92 2.20 -12.70 -9.01
CA VAL A 92 2.13 -11.48 -8.19
C VAL A 92 2.56 -10.27 -9.02
N GLN A 93 1.83 -9.16 -8.94
CA GLN A 93 2.06 -7.98 -9.77
C GLN A 93 2.86 -6.87 -9.09
N GLY A 94 3.03 -6.93 -7.76
CA GLY A 94 3.77 -5.90 -7.03
C GLY A 94 4.18 -6.33 -5.62
N ALA A 95 4.84 -5.41 -4.91
CA ALA A 95 5.26 -5.63 -3.53
C ALA A 95 5.21 -4.35 -2.70
N ILE A 96 4.94 -4.49 -1.40
CA ILE A 96 5.17 -3.46 -0.39
C ILE A 96 6.62 -3.55 0.05
N VAL A 97 7.30 -2.42 0.24
CA VAL A 97 8.65 -2.34 0.79
C VAL A 97 8.75 -1.25 1.85
N GLY A 98 9.61 -1.45 2.85
CA GLY A 98 9.89 -0.46 3.88
C GLY A 98 8.72 -0.13 4.80
N HIS A 99 7.71 -1.01 4.92
CA HIS A 99 6.58 -0.81 5.83
C HIS A 99 7.06 -0.54 7.26
N SER A 100 6.38 0.35 7.98
CA SER A 100 6.80 0.80 9.32
C SER A 100 7.08 -0.35 10.30
N GLU A 101 6.26 -1.40 10.29
CA GLU A 101 6.50 -2.61 11.11
C GLU A 101 7.83 -3.29 10.76
N ARG A 102 8.23 -3.31 9.48
CA ARG A 102 9.48 -3.92 9.05
C ARG A 102 10.69 -3.07 9.43
N ARG A 103 10.55 -1.76 9.41
CA ARG A 103 11.56 -0.83 9.91
C ARG A 103 11.77 -0.99 11.43
N GLN A 104 10.68 -1.03 12.19
CA GLN A 104 10.72 -1.07 13.65
C GLN A 104 11.09 -2.45 14.23
N LEU A 105 10.55 -3.54 13.65
CA LEU A 105 10.64 -4.87 14.24
C LEU A 105 11.67 -5.77 13.56
N PHE A 106 12.03 -5.48 12.29
CA PHE A 106 12.89 -6.35 11.48
C PHE A 106 14.15 -5.63 10.96
N GLY A 107 14.41 -4.39 11.41
CA GLY A 107 15.63 -3.66 11.13
C GLY A 107 15.80 -3.20 9.66
N GLU A 108 14.70 -3.06 8.90
CA GLU A 108 14.77 -2.48 7.57
C GLU A 108 15.13 -0.99 7.65
N THR A 109 16.06 -0.55 6.80
CA THR A 109 16.57 0.83 6.73
C THR A 109 16.13 1.49 5.42
N ASP A 110 16.41 2.79 5.29
CA ASP A 110 16.16 3.52 4.04
C ASP A 110 16.95 2.88 2.88
N GLU A 111 18.20 2.50 3.12
CA GLU A 111 19.05 1.80 2.13
C GLU A 111 18.45 0.45 1.71
N THR A 112 18.06 -0.39 2.66
CA THR A 112 17.48 -1.70 2.33
C THR A 112 16.13 -1.58 1.65
N THR A 113 15.35 -0.55 1.98
CA THR A 113 14.09 -0.22 1.31
C THR A 113 14.34 0.19 -0.14
N ALA A 114 15.31 1.08 -0.40
CA ALA A 114 15.69 1.49 -1.75
C ALA A 114 16.12 0.29 -2.61
N ARG A 115 17.03 -0.56 -2.11
CA ARG A 115 17.48 -1.77 -2.81
C ARG A 115 16.34 -2.74 -3.15
N ARG A 116 15.37 -2.91 -2.25
CA ARG A 116 14.17 -3.74 -2.49
C ARG A 116 13.28 -3.11 -3.58
N ALA A 117 13.07 -1.79 -3.51
CA ALA A 117 12.29 -1.06 -4.50
C ALA A 117 12.93 -1.15 -5.90
N GLU A 118 14.21 -0.83 -6.01
CA GLU A 118 14.96 -0.92 -7.26
C GLU A 118 14.87 -2.31 -7.88
N ARG A 119 15.15 -3.35 -7.08
CA ARG A 119 15.13 -4.73 -7.58
C ARG A 119 13.75 -5.19 -8.03
N ALA A 120 12.69 -4.84 -7.28
CA ALA A 120 11.32 -5.17 -7.64
C ALA A 120 10.91 -4.51 -8.96
N LEU A 121 11.20 -3.21 -9.12
CA LEU A 121 10.91 -2.44 -10.32
C LEU A 121 11.69 -2.96 -11.54
N GLU A 122 12.98 -3.25 -11.40
CA GLU A 122 13.82 -3.86 -12.45
C GLU A 122 13.27 -5.22 -12.91
N ALA A 123 12.77 -6.02 -11.99
CA ALA A 123 12.17 -7.31 -12.31
C ALA A 123 10.81 -7.19 -13.03
N GLY A 124 10.13 -6.04 -12.90
CA GLY A 124 8.84 -5.79 -13.50
C GLY A 124 7.66 -5.72 -12.53
N LEU A 125 7.88 -5.85 -11.24
CA LEU A 125 6.85 -5.63 -10.23
C LEU A 125 6.51 -4.14 -10.09
N ALA A 126 5.29 -3.84 -9.69
CA ALA A 126 4.95 -2.53 -9.11
C ALA A 126 5.41 -2.49 -7.64
N VAL A 127 5.62 -1.29 -7.10
CA VAL A 127 6.10 -1.12 -5.73
C VAL A 127 5.26 -0.10 -4.98
N ILE A 128 4.85 -0.46 -3.76
CA ILE A 128 4.36 0.47 -2.75
C ILE A 128 5.49 0.64 -1.72
N ALA A 129 6.18 1.79 -1.76
CA ALA A 129 7.24 2.12 -0.81
C ALA A 129 6.67 2.93 0.37
N CYS A 130 6.80 2.42 1.58
CA CYS A 130 6.29 3.06 2.78
C CYS A 130 7.31 4.03 3.37
N VAL A 131 6.82 5.23 3.70
CA VAL A 131 7.56 6.30 4.36
C VAL A 131 6.71 6.91 5.47
N GLY A 132 7.33 7.41 6.52
CA GLY A 132 6.59 8.07 7.60
C GLY A 132 7.42 8.24 8.87
N GLU A 133 7.01 9.21 9.67
CA GLU A 133 7.66 9.59 10.92
C GLU A 133 7.08 8.86 12.13
N LEU A 134 7.92 8.68 13.14
CA LEU A 134 7.55 8.23 14.46
C LEU A 134 6.87 9.37 15.27
N GLU A 135 6.16 9.02 16.36
CA GLU A 135 5.52 10.00 17.24
C GLU A 135 6.53 11.02 17.79
N GLU A 136 7.68 10.54 18.25
CA GLU A 136 8.76 11.38 18.79
C GLU A 136 9.35 12.34 17.75
N GLU A 137 9.50 11.89 16.49
CA GLU A 137 9.98 12.74 15.39
C GLU A 137 8.96 13.83 15.07
N ARG A 138 7.67 13.48 15.06
CA ARG A 138 6.59 14.44 14.87
C ARG A 138 6.52 15.48 15.98
N GLU A 139 6.61 15.06 17.25
CA GLU A 139 6.61 15.98 18.40
C GLU A 139 7.78 16.99 18.37
N ARG A 140 8.92 16.59 17.77
CA ARG A 140 10.06 17.47 17.54
C ARG A 140 9.93 18.33 16.28
N GLY A 141 8.84 18.19 15.50
CA GLY A 141 8.65 18.91 14.25
C GLY A 141 9.53 18.43 13.09
N GLU A 142 10.04 17.21 13.13
CA GLU A 142 10.99 16.63 12.18
C GLU A 142 10.30 15.87 11.00
N THR A 143 8.97 15.92 10.89
CA THR A 143 8.21 15.17 9.86
C THR A 143 8.78 15.37 8.46
N GLU A 144 8.99 16.62 8.02
CA GLU A 144 9.51 16.91 6.68
C GLU A 144 10.96 16.41 6.49
N GLU A 145 11.80 16.49 7.52
CA GLU A 145 13.19 15.98 7.45
C GLU A 145 13.20 14.47 7.26
N VAL A 146 12.37 13.75 8.03
CA VAL A 146 12.22 12.29 7.93
C VAL A 146 11.70 11.89 6.55
N LEU A 147 10.63 12.51 6.08
CA LEU A 147 10.05 12.23 4.76
C LEU A 147 11.04 12.54 3.64
N ARG A 148 11.77 13.66 3.70
CA ARG A 148 12.81 14.00 2.73
C ARG A 148 13.91 12.95 2.68
N ARG A 149 14.41 12.50 3.84
CA ARG A 149 15.44 11.46 3.93
C ARG A 149 14.95 10.15 3.32
N GLN A 150 13.75 9.70 3.69
CA GLN A 150 13.19 8.43 3.24
C GLN A 150 12.81 8.43 1.76
N VAL A 151 12.29 9.54 1.24
CA VAL A 151 11.90 9.67 -0.18
C VAL A 151 13.13 9.82 -1.09
N SER A 152 14.17 10.53 -0.63
CA SER A 152 15.36 10.82 -1.45
C SER A 152 16.15 9.59 -1.92
N VAL A 153 15.95 8.44 -1.27
CA VAL A 153 16.61 7.18 -1.66
C VAL A 153 15.76 6.33 -2.61
N LEU A 154 14.51 6.71 -2.86
CA LEU A 154 13.61 5.96 -3.74
C LEU A 154 13.88 6.28 -5.21
N PRO A 155 13.82 5.29 -6.12
CA PRO A 155 13.99 5.53 -7.54
C PRO A 155 12.79 6.25 -8.16
N GLN A 156 13.02 7.11 -9.15
CA GLN A 156 11.94 7.64 -9.99
C GLN A 156 11.49 6.56 -10.98
N HIS A 157 10.24 6.10 -10.87
CA HIS A 157 9.72 5.06 -11.74
C HIS A 157 8.18 5.11 -11.85
N GLU A 158 7.62 4.86 -13.03
CA GLU A 158 6.17 4.91 -13.30
C GLU A 158 5.33 3.90 -12.50
N ARG A 159 5.94 2.79 -12.06
CA ARG A 159 5.31 1.73 -11.25
C ARG A 159 5.64 1.85 -9.76
N LEU A 160 6.25 2.95 -9.34
CA LEU A 160 6.44 3.26 -7.93
C LEU A 160 5.26 4.11 -7.43
N VAL A 161 4.77 3.74 -6.27
CA VAL A 161 3.80 4.48 -5.47
C VAL A 161 4.37 4.62 -4.07
N VAL A 162 4.23 5.77 -3.44
CA VAL A 162 4.63 5.97 -2.05
C VAL A 162 3.41 5.84 -1.14
N ALA A 163 3.53 5.14 -0.01
CA ALA A 163 2.53 5.15 1.05
C ALA A 163 3.05 5.95 2.25
N TYR A 164 2.38 7.06 2.56
CA TYR A 164 2.67 7.83 3.77
C TYR A 164 2.01 7.18 4.97
N GLU A 165 2.82 6.71 5.89
CA GLU A 165 2.43 6.08 7.15
C GLU A 165 2.70 7.05 8.32
N PRO A 166 1.71 7.79 8.84
CA PRO A 166 1.87 8.46 10.13
C PRO A 166 1.96 7.38 11.22
N VAL A 167 3.20 6.94 11.55
CA VAL A 167 3.43 5.73 12.37
C VAL A 167 2.76 5.85 13.75
N TRP A 168 2.71 7.06 14.28
CA TRP A 168 2.00 7.40 15.53
C TRP A 168 0.48 7.17 15.47
N ALA A 169 -0.10 7.05 14.28
CA ALA A 169 -1.53 6.79 14.04
C ALA A 169 -1.84 5.35 13.63
N ILE A 170 -0.83 4.46 13.51
CA ILE A 170 -1.04 3.07 13.11
C ILE A 170 -1.27 2.20 14.34
N GLY A 171 -2.48 1.62 14.44
CA GLY A 171 -2.81 0.68 15.53
C GLY A 171 -2.97 1.31 16.92
N THR A 172 -2.83 2.62 17.05
CA THR A 172 -2.91 3.34 18.33
C THR A 172 -4.31 3.86 18.68
N GLY A 173 -5.25 3.79 17.72
CA GLY A 173 -6.56 4.44 17.81
C GLY A 173 -6.55 5.93 17.48
N LYS A 174 -5.37 6.55 17.32
CA LYS A 174 -5.23 7.91 16.79
C LYS A 174 -5.42 7.89 15.27
N THR A 175 -5.91 8.96 14.70
CA THR A 175 -6.01 9.15 13.25
C THR A 175 -5.43 10.51 12.89
N ALA A 176 -4.65 10.58 11.81
CA ALA A 176 -4.29 11.87 11.25
C ALA A 176 -5.55 12.54 10.68
N THR A 177 -5.68 13.83 10.86
CA THR A 177 -6.76 14.58 10.21
C THR A 177 -6.55 14.62 8.70
N PRO A 178 -7.61 14.80 7.88
CA PRO A 178 -7.47 14.97 6.43
C PRO A 178 -6.48 16.07 6.04
N VAL A 179 -6.42 17.17 6.81
CA VAL A 179 -5.47 18.27 6.60
C VAL A 179 -4.03 17.81 6.78
N VAL A 180 -3.73 17.09 7.86
CA VAL A 180 -2.39 16.54 8.13
C VAL A 180 -1.98 15.54 7.03
N ALA A 181 -2.91 14.69 6.60
CA ALA A 181 -2.66 13.77 5.49
C ALA A 181 -2.35 14.55 4.21
N GLN A 182 -3.16 15.58 3.88
CA GLN A 182 -2.97 16.42 2.70
C GLN A 182 -1.60 17.11 2.70
N GLU A 183 -1.19 17.72 3.81
CA GLU A 183 0.10 18.41 3.94
C GLU A 183 1.28 17.46 3.69
N ALA A 184 1.26 16.29 4.33
CA ALA A 184 2.32 15.29 4.15
C ALA A 184 2.37 14.73 2.71
N HIS A 185 1.21 14.47 2.10
CA HIS A 185 1.11 13.98 0.71
C HIS A 185 1.62 15.03 -0.29
N ALA A 186 1.23 16.29 -0.15
CA ALA A 186 1.72 17.40 -0.98
C ALA A 186 3.25 17.53 -0.84
N PHE A 187 3.77 17.40 0.37
CA PHE A 187 5.21 17.44 0.61
C PHE A 187 5.95 16.29 -0.07
N VAL A 188 5.48 15.03 0.08
CA VAL A 188 6.06 13.86 -0.61
C VAL A 188 6.05 14.06 -2.13
N LYS A 189 4.94 14.53 -2.71
CA LYS A 189 4.84 14.82 -4.15
C LYS A 189 5.79 15.93 -4.62
N SER A 190 6.11 16.88 -3.75
CA SER A 190 7.10 17.93 -4.06
C SER A 190 8.53 17.38 -4.17
N LEU A 191 8.81 16.22 -3.55
CA LEU A 191 10.12 15.56 -3.56
C LEU A 191 10.25 14.52 -4.68
N LEU A 192 9.17 13.84 -5.03
CA LEU A 192 9.15 12.76 -6.00
C LEU A 192 7.81 12.76 -6.77
N GLU A 193 7.86 12.83 -8.10
CA GLU A 193 6.67 12.77 -8.94
C GLU A 193 6.11 11.33 -8.96
N THR A 194 5.22 11.03 -8.03
CA THR A 194 4.62 9.71 -7.83
C THR A 194 3.25 9.82 -7.17
N PRO A 195 2.33 8.86 -7.39
CA PRO A 195 1.11 8.77 -6.58
C PRO A 195 1.44 8.51 -5.11
N VAL A 196 0.65 9.11 -4.20
CA VAL A 196 0.86 8.96 -2.75
C VAL A 196 -0.41 8.43 -2.09
N LEU A 197 -0.29 7.29 -1.41
CA LEU A 197 -1.35 6.63 -0.66
C LEU A 197 -1.30 7.06 0.80
N TYR A 198 -2.47 7.17 1.43
CA TYR A 198 -2.55 7.30 2.86
C TYR A 198 -2.45 5.93 3.55
N GLY A 199 -1.43 5.74 4.38
CA GLY A 199 -1.12 4.49 5.09
C GLY A 199 -1.46 4.49 6.58
N GLY A 200 -2.17 5.49 7.08
CA GLY A 200 -2.67 5.51 8.45
C GLY A 200 -3.97 4.72 8.62
N SER A 201 -4.69 4.99 9.71
CA SER A 201 -5.95 4.30 10.01
C SER A 201 -7.08 4.75 9.07
N VAL A 202 -7.43 3.89 8.11
CA VAL A 202 -8.57 4.08 7.19
C VAL A 202 -9.69 3.12 7.58
N LYS A 203 -10.90 3.65 7.66
CA LYS A 203 -12.15 2.93 7.94
C LYS A 203 -13.25 3.43 7.00
N PRO A 204 -14.37 2.71 6.81
CA PRO A 204 -15.49 3.19 6.01
C PRO A 204 -15.97 4.60 6.40
N GLU A 205 -15.95 4.92 7.70
CA GLU A 205 -16.48 6.17 8.25
C GLU A 205 -15.62 7.40 7.94
N ASN A 206 -14.31 7.24 7.70
CA ASN A 206 -13.38 8.36 7.43
C ASN A 206 -12.81 8.34 6.01
N ALA A 207 -13.12 7.32 5.22
CA ALA A 207 -12.53 7.14 3.90
C ALA A 207 -12.88 8.30 2.95
N GLU A 208 -14.12 8.80 2.99
CA GLU A 208 -14.57 9.87 2.10
C GLU A 208 -13.76 11.16 2.30
N GLU A 209 -13.63 11.60 3.55
CA GLU A 209 -12.90 12.83 3.87
C GLU A 209 -11.40 12.74 3.53
N LEU A 210 -10.78 11.57 3.76
CA LEU A 210 -9.37 11.34 3.45
C LEU A 210 -9.13 11.27 1.93
N LEU A 211 -9.93 10.49 1.21
CA LEU A 211 -9.76 10.27 -0.23
C LEU A 211 -10.19 11.47 -1.07
N ALA A 212 -10.98 12.38 -0.52
CA ALA A 212 -11.34 13.64 -1.16
C ALA A 212 -10.19 14.66 -1.20
N GLN A 213 -9.10 14.44 -0.44
CA GLN A 213 -7.97 15.37 -0.43
C GLN A 213 -7.25 15.38 -1.80
N PRO A 214 -6.86 16.56 -2.29
CA PRO A 214 -6.28 16.72 -3.64
C PRO A 214 -5.06 15.84 -3.91
N ASP A 215 -4.17 15.67 -2.92
CA ASP A 215 -2.91 14.96 -3.07
C ASP A 215 -2.96 13.50 -2.59
N VAL A 216 -4.09 13.04 -2.04
CA VAL A 216 -4.28 11.65 -1.65
C VAL A 216 -4.71 10.83 -2.87
N ASP A 217 -3.88 9.90 -3.35
CA ASP A 217 -4.10 9.07 -4.55
C ASP A 217 -4.63 7.68 -4.21
N GLY A 218 -5.07 7.46 -2.97
CA GLY A 218 -5.60 6.20 -2.51
C GLY A 218 -5.22 5.88 -1.08
N ALA A 219 -5.28 4.59 -0.72
CA ALA A 219 -4.99 4.14 0.63
C ALA A 219 -4.27 2.79 0.68
N LEU A 220 -3.36 2.64 1.64
CA LEU A 220 -2.83 1.38 2.10
C LEU A 220 -3.55 1.01 3.41
N VAL A 221 -4.54 0.11 3.30
CA VAL A 221 -5.50 -0.20 4.35
C VAL A 221 -5.04 -1.41 5.15
N GLY A 222 -4.89 -1.28 6.47
CA GLY A 222 -4.59 -2.39 7.38
C GLY A 222 -5.85 -3.12 7.86
N GLY A 223 -6.20 -2.99 9.14
CA GLY A 223 -7.24 -3.76 9.81
C GLY A 223 -8.61 -3.80 9.10
N ALA A 224 -9.07 -2.68 8.53
CA ALA A 224 -10.34 -2.66 7.78
C ALA A 224 -10.31 -3.49 6.49
N SER A 225 -9.13 -3.85 5.98
CA SER A 225 -9.00 -4.75 4.82
C SER A 225 -9.14 -6.24 5.16
N LEU A 226 -9.30 -6.58 6.43
CA LEU A 226 -9.50 -7.96 6.88
C LEU A 226 -10.96 -8.42 6.82
N ASP A 227 -11.89 -7.48 6.64
CA ASP A 227 -13.32 -7.72 6.53
C ASP A 227 -13.82 -7.29 5.15
N VAL A 228 -14.59 -8.16 4.48
CA VAL A 228 -15.05 -7.94 3.08
C VAL A 228 -15.95 -6.72 2.99
N ASP A 229 -16.87 -6.54 3.95
CA ASP A 229 -17.85 -5.45 3.91
C ASP A 229 -17.15 -4.10 4.12
N SER A 230 -16.26 -4.02 5.10
CA SER A 230 -15.47 -2.83 5.40
C SER A 230 -14.55 -2.45 4.23
N PHE A 231 -13.80 -3.42 3.68
CA PHE A 231 -12.88 -3.15 2.59
C PHE A 231 -13.61 -2.78 1.29
N SER A 232 -14.67 -3.49 0.94
CA SER A 232 -15.48 -3.15 -0.23
C SER A 232 -16.19 -1.79 -0.08
N ALA A 233 -16.59 -1.39 1.13
CA ALA A 233 -17.14 -0.06 1.39
C ALA A 233 -16.10 1.04 1.11
N ILE A 234 -14.85 0.88 1.58
CA ILE A 234 -13.74 1.81 1.27
C ILE A 234 -13.50 1.89 -0.24
N CYS A 235 -13.49 0.75 -0.95
CA CYS A 235 -13.33 0.72 -2.40
C CYS A 235 -14.47 1.45 -3.13
N ARG A 236 -15.72 1.30 -2.68
CA ARG A 236 -16.88 2.02 -3.24
C ARG A 236 -16.77 3.52 -3.01
N THR A 237 -16.39 3.95 -1.81
CA THR A 237 -16.13 5.38 -1.51
C THR A 237 -15.07 5.94 -2.45
N ALA A 238 -13.96 5.23 -2.64
CA ALA A 238 -12.90 5.62 -3.58
C ALA A 238 -13.41 5.78 -5.02
N ALA A 239 -14.31 4.91 -5.47
CA ALA A 239 -14.92 5.00 -6.79
C ALA A 239 -15.79 6.26 -6.96
N LEU A 240 -16.53 6.63 -5.91
CA LEU A 240 -17.46 7.78 -5.92
C LEU A 240 -16.75 9.13 -5.80
N THR A 241 -15.65 9.19 -5.06
CA THR A 241 -14.86 10.42 -4.86
C THR A 241 -14.28 10.97 -6.18
N ARG A 242 -14.35 10.19 -7.26
CA ARG A 242 -13.82 10.50 -8.60
C ARG A 242 -14.86 10.75 -9.67
N SER A 243 -16.11 10.61 -9.34
CA SER A 243 -17.24 10.89 -10.25
C SER A 243 -17.56 12.37 -10.25
#